data_aa194aa05ba8edec18da9257f2efbe43
#
_entry.id   aa194aa05ba8edec18da9257f2efbe43
#
_cell.length_a   1.000
_cell.length_b   1.000
_cell.length_c   1.000
_cell.angle_alpha   90.00
_cell.angle_beta   90.00
_cell.angle_gamma   90.00
#
_symmetry.space_group_name_H-M   'P 1'
#
loop_
_entity.id
_entity.type
_entity.pdbx_description
1 polymer ?
#
loop_
_entity_poly.entity_id
_entity_poly.type
_entity_poly.pdbx_seq_one_letter_code
_entity_poly.pdbx_strand_id
1 'polypeptide(L)'
;GTLFPAAPDNSLGGFKHPYSQSHLQEIATYIKQVVTHFKTSPALYGWVLMNEPGTGGWVPNDAFANTQKNEWLKTLQPTTYNSKGYPQIVDFTPQQFLLHYNTWYLQWIANEVKKYDSDAYLHVNSHQIFSNIAEYNFPAWRNFLNSLGASAHPSWHYTMFHRNQYATALGANCAIIRSGAGELPFWVTELQGGNNTYSGYKAFCPTKEEITQWLWTSIGNGAEHILLWCLNPRAVGDEAG
;
A
#
# COMPACT_ATOMS: atom_id res chain seq x y z
N GLY A 1 -0.86 -5.32 -12.92
CA GLY A 1 -0.15 -6.37 -12.20
C GLY A 1 0.96 -5.78 -11.35
N THR A 2 1.25 -6.44 -10.24
CA THR A 2 2.34 -6.05 -9.34
C THR A 2 3.69 -6.31 -10.00
N LEU A 3 4.60 -5.35 -9.90
CA LEU A 3 5.96 -5.44 -10.44
C LEU A 3 6.90 -6.37 -9.65
N PHE A 4 6.36 -7.24 -8.76
CA PHE A 4 7.20 -8.03 -7.87
C PHE A 4 7.04 -9.52 -8.01
N PRO A 5 8.16 -10.26 -8.09
CA PRO A 5 8.13 -11.65 -7.66
C PRO A 5 7.79 -11.67 -6.15
N ALA A 6 6.92 -12.59 -5.77
CA ALA A 6 6.66 -12.83 -4.35
C ALA A 6 7.99 -13.19 -3.64
N ALA A 7 8.18 -12.68 -2.43
CA ALA A 7 9.26 -13.18 -1.58
C ALA A 7 9.12 -14.71 -1.43
N PRO A 8 10.22 -15.44 -1.30
CA PRO A 8 10.18 -16.92 -1.22
C PRO A 8 9.37 -17.45 -0.03
N ASP A 9 9.21 -16.69 1.02
CA ASP A 9 8.34 -17.04 2.12
C ASP A 9 7.00 -16.27 1.94
N ASN A 10 6.05 -16.96 1.36
CA ASN A 10 4.66 -16.53 1.23
C ASN A 10 3.90 -16.68 2.56
N SER A 11 4.47 -16.29 3.68
CA SER A 11 3.66 -16.16 4.88
C SER A 11 2.58 -15.12 4.59
N LEU A 12 1.36 -15.60 4.45
CA LEU A 12 0.06 -14.94 4.37
C LEU A 12 0.12 -13.40 4.31
N GLY A 13 0.11 -12.82 3.14
CA GLY A 13 0.06 -11.37 2.97
C GLY A 13 1.29 -10.64 3.47
N GLY A 14 2.38 -11.34 3.72
CA GLY A 14 3.61 -10.79 4.24
C GLY A 14 4.13 -9.70 3.34
N PHE A 15 4.62 -8.66 3.95
CA PHE A 15 5.29 -7.57 3.29
C PHE A 15 6.46 -8.10 2.45
N LYS A 16 6.48 -7.70 1.22
CA LYS A 16 7.49 -8.09 0.26
C LYS A 16 8.65 -7.11 0.32
N HIS A 17 9.49 -7.21 1.32
CA HIS A 17 10.68 -6.38 1.45
C HIS A 17 11.93 -7.11 0.93
N PRO A 18 12.97 -6.38 0.51
CA PRO A 18 14.23 -6.99 0.11
C PRO A 18 14.95 -7.56 1.34
N TYR A 19 15.51 -8.75 1.19
CA TYR A 19 16.26 -9.44 2.26
C TYR A 19 17.77 -9.57 1.96
N SER A 20 18.20 -9.10 0.79
CA SER A 20 19.61 -9.09 0.40
C SER A 20 19.85 -8.12 -0.76
N GLN A 21 21.13 -7.77 -0.98
CA GLN A 21 21.54 -6.99 -2.14
C GLN A 21 21.31 -7.73 -3.46
N SER A 22 21.48 -9.05 -3.48
CA SER A 22 21.18 -9.87 -4.66
C SER A 22 19.71 -9.87 -4.99
N HIS A 23 18.83 -9.93 -3.99
CA HIS A 23 17.38 -9.84 -4.19
C HIS A 23 16.97 -8.47 -4.76
N LEU A 24 17.55 -7.38 -4.28
CA LEU A 24 17.34 -6.07 -4.90
C LEU A 24 17.74 -6.07 -6.39
N GLN A 25 18.86 -6.71 -6.73
CA GLN A 25 19.31 -6.80 -8.12
C GLN A 25 18.38 -7.65 -8.99
N GLU A 26 17.81 -8.71 -8.45
CA GLU A 26 16.77 -9.52 -9.11
C GLU A 26 15.52 -8.69 -9.38
N ILE A 27 15.06 -7.94 -8.37
CA ILE A 27 13.91 -7.03 -8.50
C ILE A 27 14.20 -5.94 -9.56
N ALA A 28 15.38 -5.33 -9.52
CA ALA A 28 15.78 -4.32 -10.52
C ALA A 28 15.78 -4.89 -11.94
N THR A 29 16.26 -6.12 -12.10
CA THR A 29 16.26 -6.81 -13.39
C THR A 29 14.85 -7.07 -13.90
N TYR A 30 13.96 -7.52 -13.02
CA TYR A 30 12.55 -7.72 -13.34
C TYR A 30 11.86 -6.41 -13.72
N ILE A 31 12.04 -5.35 -12.94
CA ILE A 31 11.50 -4.02 -13.24
C ILE A 31 11.97 -3.55 -14.62
N LYS A 32 13.27 -3.67 -14.90
CA LYS A 32 13.83 -3.33 -16.22
C LYS A 32 13.10 -4.05 -17.35
N GLN A 33 12.94 -5.36 -17.24
CA GLN A 33 12.30 -6.17 -18.26
C GLN A 33 10.85 -5.73 -18.52
N VAL A 34 10.07 -5.62 -17.44
CA VAL A 34 8.64 -5.28 -17.52
C VAL A 34 8.45 -3.85 -18.03
N VAL A 35 9.15 -2.89 -17.45
CA VAL A 35 9.00 -1.47 -17.84
C VAL A 35 9.45 -1.26 -19.29
N THR A 36 10.59 -1.83 -19.69
CA THR A 36 11.07 -1.70 -21.07
C THR A 36 10.09 -2.31 -22.08
N HIS A 37 9.44 -3.43 -21.71
CA HIS A 37 8.50 -4.12 -22.57
C HIS A 37 7.20 -3.32 -22.77
N PHE A 38 6.66 -2.74 -21.71
CA PHE A 38 5.31 -2.15 -21.74
C PHE A 38 5.27 -0.63 -21.88
N LYS A 39 6.35 0.11 -21.63
CA LYS A 39 6.34 1.59 -21.59
C LYS A 39 5.82 2.27 -22.85
N THR A 40 5.90 1.61 -23.99
CA THR A 40 5.41 2.15 -25.28
C THR A 40 4.00 1.70 -25.63
N SER A 41 3.36 0.90 -24.77
CA SER A 41 2.00 0.44 -24.99
C SER A 41 1.01 1.60 -24.85
N PRO A 42 0.15 1.85 -25.84
CA PRO A 42 -0.88 2.89 -25.71
C PRO A 42 -1.96 2.55 -24.65
N ALA A 43 -2.00 1.31 -24.18
CA ALA A 43 -2.90 0.87 -23.11
C ALA A 43 -2.30 1.05 -21.71
N LEU A 44 -1.03 1.42 -21.60
CA LEU A 44 -0.40 1.66 -20.30
C LEU A 44 -0.75 3.07 -19.83
N TYR A 45 -1.42 3.16 -18.68
CA TYR A 45 -1.69 4.43 -18.02
C TYR A 45 -0.63 4.74 -16.94
N GLY A 46 -0.23 3.76 -16.16
CA GLY A 46 0.72 3.95 -15.08
C GLY A 46 1.12 2.64 -14.41
N TRP A 47 2.01 2.75 -13.45
CA TRP A 47 2.60 1.64 -12.72
C TRP A 47 2.11 1.65 -11.27
N VAL A 48 1.47 0.57 -10.84
CA VAL A 48 1.25 0.30 -9.43
C VAL A 48 2.53 -0.29 -8.88
N LEU A 49 3.29 0.49 -8.13
CA LEU A 49 4.63 0.13 -7.68
C LEU A 49 4.65 -1.11 -6.78
N MET A 50 3.68 -1.21 -5.89
CA MET A 50 3.51 -2.34 -5.00
C MET A 50 2.03 -2.47 -4.66
N ASN A 51 1.54 -3.70 -4.64
CA ASN A 51 0.21 -3.98 -4.11
C ASN A 51 0.28 -4.04 -2.60
N GLU A 52 -0.48 -3.16 -1.94
CA GLU A 52 -0.73 -3.21 -0.51
C GLU A 52 0.56 -3.34 0.33
N PRO A 53 1.45 -2.33 0.29
CA PRO A 53 2.65 -2.35 1.12
C PRO A 53 2.29 -2.41 2.59
N GLY A 54 3.16 -3.02 3.37
CA GLY A 54 2.98 -3.14 4.82
C GLY A 54 3.19 -4.56 5.31
N THR A 55 3.49 -4.67 6.58
CA THR A 55 3.84 -5.93 7.25
C THR A 55 2.81 -6.36 8.29
N GLY A 56 1.78 -5.53 8.51
CA GLY A 56 0.89 -5.70 9.66
C GLY A 56 1.59 -5.39 10.99
N GLY A 57 2.57 -4.49 10.99
CA GLY A 57 3.33 -4.08 12.16
C GLY A 57 4.59 -4.91 12.43
N TRP A 58 4.88 -5.92 11.60
CA TRP A 58 6.12 -6.68 11.72
C TRP A 58 7.32 -5.87 11.21
N VAL A 59 8.33 -5.72 12.06
CA VAL A 59 9.55 -4.97 11.74
C VAL A 59 10.60 -5.93 11.20
N PRO A 60 11.08 -5.75 9.94
CA PRO A 60 12.14 -6.59 9.40
C PRO A 60 13.39 -6.58 10.28
N ASN A 61 13.96 -7.76 10.55
CA ASN A 61 15.13 -7.93 11.42
C ASN A 61 16.19 -8.87 10.85
N ASP A 62 16.12 -9.23 9.57
CA ASP A 62 17.18 -9.94 8.89
C ASP A 62 18.46 -9.09 8.76
N ALA A 63 19.55 -9.70 8.33
CA ALA A 63 20.86 -9.03 8.23
C ALA A 63 20.85 -7.81 7.30
N PHE A 64 20.07 -7.88 6.22
CA PHE A 64 19.94 -6.76 5.27
C PHE A 64 19.17 -5.61 5.90
N ALA A 65 18.00 -5.88 6.49
CA ALA A 65 17.19 -4.88 7.18
C ALA A 65 17.95 -4.23 8.35
N ASN A 66 18.72 -5.00 9.11
CA ASN A 66 19.55 -4.49 10.19
C ASN A 66 20.65 -3.56 9.67
N THR A 67 21.24 -3.85 8.51
CA THR A 67 22.19 -2.93 7.87
C THR A 67 21.50 -1.61 7.50
N GLN A 68 20.34 -1.66 6.88
CA GLN A 68 19.56 -0.46 6.55
C GLN A 68 19.17 0.32 7.82
N LYS A 69 18.78 -0.38 8.89
CA LYS A 69 18.45 0.24 10.17
C LYS A 69 19.64 0.99 10.76
N ASN A 70 20.83 0.38 10.74
CA ASN A 70 22.04 1.00 11.27
C ASN A 70 22.42 2.26 10.48
N GLU A 71 22.26 2.27 9.16
CA GLU A 71 22.50 3.47 8.35
C GLU A 71 21.44 4.56 8.64
N TRP A 72 20.18 4.17 8.75
CA TRP A 72 19.12 5.10 9.11
C TRP A 72 19.34 5.73 10.50
N LEU A 73 19.73 4.95 11.50
CA LEU A 73 20.00 5.46 12.86
C LEU A 73 21.08 6.56 12.88
N LYS A 74 22.04 6.54 11.95
CA LYS A 74 23.04 7.60 11.81
C LYS A 74 22.45 8.94 11.34
N THR A 75 21.26 8.91 10.74
CA THR A 75 20.57 10.11 10.24
C THR A 75 19.69 10.77 11.29
N LEU A 76 19.41 10.08 12.39
CA LEU A 76 18.52 10.58 13.44
C LEU A 76 19.23 11.65 14.30
N GLN A 77 18.47 12.65 14.69
CA GLN A 77 18.94 13.62 15.67
C GLN A 77 18.99 12.97 17.07
N PRO A 78 20.01 13.23 17.87
CA PRO A 78 20.04 12.77 19.24
C PRO A 78 18.81 13.27 20.03
N THR A 79 18.32 12.45 20.95
CA THR A 79 17.25 12.87 21.86
C THR A 79 17.72 14.09 22.65
N THR A 80 16.94 15.17 22.55
CA THR A 80 17.18 16.39 23.34
C THR A 80 16.25 16.41 24.54
N TYR A 81 16.73 17.03 25.62
CA TYR A 81 15.97 17.18 26.87
C TYR A 81 15.71 18.65 27.14
N ASN A 82 14.54 18.96 27.67
CA ASN A 82 14.23 20.32 28.12
C ASN A 82 14.96 20.63 29.46
N SER A 83 14.83 21.87 29.97
CA SER A 83 15.44 22.28 31.22
C SER A 83 14.96 21.53 32.47
N LYS A 84 13.85 20.78 32.36
CA LYS A 84 13.32 19.93 33.43
C LYS A 84 13.74 18.48 33.29
N GLY A 85 14.59 18.14 32.31
CA GLY A 85 15.04 16.76 32.05
C GLY A 85 14.03 15.88 31.33
N TYR A 86 12.95 16.42 30.77
CA TYR A 86 12.01 15.65 29.97
C TYR A 86 12.49 15.55 28.53
N PRO A 87 12.40 14.37 27.88
CA PRO A 87 12.75 14.21 26.49
C PRO A 87 11.83 15.07 25.62
N GLN A 88 12.41 15.80 24.69
CA GLN A 88 11.68 16.59 23.68
C GLN A 88 11.32 15.76 22.44
N ILE A 89 12.05 14.67 22.22
CA ILE A 89 11.78 13.70 21.16
C ILE A 89 11.63 12.34 21.83
N VAL A 90 10.50 11.70 21.65
CA VAL A 90 10.27 10.31 22.09
C VAL A 90 10.73 9.39 20.99
N ASP A 91 11.60 8.43 21.34
CA ASP A 91 12.14 7.46 20.42
C ASP A 91 11.21 6.23 20.33
N PHE A 92 10.48 6.10 19.23
CA PHE A 92 9.71 4.93 18.85
C PHE A 92 10.45 4.13 17.76
N THR A 93 11.70 3.89 17.95
CA THR A 93 12.63 3.37 16.95
C THR A 93 12.11 2.21 16.09
N PRO A 94 11.43 1.15 16.62
CA PRO A 94 10.91 0.08 15.79
C PRO A 94 9.86 0.54 14.79
N GLN A 95 8.88 1.32 15.23
CA GLN A 95 7.79 1.82 14.38
C GLN A 95 8.28 2.87 13.41
N GLN A 96 9.17 3.77 13.85
CA GLN A 96 9.79 4.77 12.98
C GLN A 96 10.68 4.11 11.93
N PHE A 97 11.41 3.05 12.29
CA PHE A 97 12.19 2.29 11.32
C PHE A 97 11.28 1.61 10.28
N LEU A 98 10.20 1.00 10.68
CA LEU A 98 9.24 0.38 9.75
C LEU A 98 8.70 1.41 8.76
N LEU A 99 8.28 2.57 9.25
CA LEU A 99 7.80 3.68 8.43
C LEU A 99 8.87 4.17 7.44
N HIS A 100 10.11 4.31 7.92
CA HIS A 100 11.25 4.66 7.09
C HIS A 100 11.54 3.58 6.05
N TYR A 101 11.59 2.32 6.46
CA TYR A 101 11.95 1.21 5.60
C TYR A 101 10.95 0.99 4.46
N ASN A 102 9.66 1.05 4.76
CA ASN A 102 8.60 1.00 3.75
C ASN A 102 8.72 2.15 2.74
N THR A 103 8.97 3.36 3.24
CA THR A 103 9.15 4.55 2.40
C THR A 103 10.39 4.44 1.52
N TRP A 104 11.52 4.04 2.10
CA TRP A 104 12.78 3.82 1.39
C TRP A 104 12.62 2.81 0.27
N TYR A 105 11.99 1.67 0.56
CA TYR A 105 11.84 0.61 -0.43
C TYR A 105 10.88 1.02 -1.56
N LEU A 106 9.76 1.61 -1.24
CA LEU A 106 8.83 2.11 -2.25
C LEU A 106 9.47 3.18 -3.15
N GLN A 107 10.24 4.09 -2.57
CA GLN A 107 10.97 5.10 -3.33
C GLN A 107 12.08 4.47 -4.20
N TRP A 108 12.77 3.44 -3.68
CA TRP A 108 13.76 2.71 -4.46
C TRP A 108 13.12 2.09 -5.71
N ILE A 109 11.94 1.48 -5.58
CA ILE A 109 11.18 0.94 -6.71
C ILE A 109 10.82 2.03 -7.71
N ALA A 110 10.29 3.15 -7.22
CA ALA A 110 9.94 4.30 -8.05
C ALA A 110 11.16 4.76 -8.88
N ASN A 111 12.32 4.84 -8.24
CA ASN A 111 13.57 5.20 -8.91
C ASN A 111 13.99 4.17 -9.95
N GLU A 112 13.83 2.87 -9.67
CA GLU A 112 14.11 1.82 -10.65
C GLU A 112 13.21 1.91 -11.89
N VAL A 113 11.91 2.17 -11.72
CA VAL A 113 10.98 2.40 -12.83
C VAL A 113 11.40 3.61 -13.66
N LYS A 114 11.70 4.73 -13.00
CA LYS A 114 12.08 5.99 -13.64
C LYS A 114 13.38 5.91 -14.46
N LYS A 115 14.26 4.94 -14.22
CA LYS A 115 15.44 4.69 -15.06
C LYS A 115 15.09 4.29 -16.49
N TYR A 116 13.94 3.65 -16.68
CA TYR A 116 13.53 3.09 -17.97
C TYR A 116 12.33 3.80 -18.59
N ASP A 117 11.54 4.48 -17.74
CA ASP A 117 10.37 5.27 -18.11
C ASP A 117 10.35 6.55 -17.26
N SER A 118 11.05 7.60 -17.74
CA SER A 118 11.22 8.86 -17.00
C SER A 118 9.90 9.57 -16.70
N ASP A 119 8.93 9.41 -17.59
CA ASP A 119 7.63 10.07 -17.51
C ASP A 119 6.55 9.17 -16.86
N ALA A 120 6.95 8.01 -16.35
CA ALA A 120 6.05 7.04 -15.74
C ALA A 120 5.10 7.67 -14.72
N TYR A 121 3.81 7.38 -14.86
CA TYR A 121 2.82 7.67 -13.83
C TYR A 121 2.92 6.60 -12.74
N LEU A 122 3.19 7.02 -11.51
CA LEU A 122 3.47 6.12 -10.39
C LEU A 122 2.34 6.16 -9.36
N HIS A 123 1.87 4.99 -8.99
CA HIS A 123 0.78 4.78 -8.05
C HIS A 123 1.13 3.71 -7.00
N VAL A 124 0.47 3.76 -5.86
CA VAL A 124 0.46 2.70 -4.84
C VAL A 124 -0.92 2.64 -4.19
N ASN A 125 -1.41 1.44 -3.92
CA ASN A 125 -2.59 1.21 -3.10
C ASN A 125 -2.18 0.77 -1.70
N SER A 126 -2.72 1.43 -0.67
CA SER A 126 -2.54 1.01 0.72
C SER A 126 -3.45 -0.18 1.03
N HIS A 127 -3.01 -1.03 1.97
CA HIS A 127 -3.80 -2.12 2.53
C HIS A 127 -4.77 -1.59 3.60
N GLN A 128 -5.39 -2.46 4.37
CA GLN A 128 -6.36 -2.15 5.45
C GLN A 128 -5.99 -0.90 6.25
N ILE A 129 -6.52 0.25 5.85
CA ILE A 129 -6.08 1.55 6.40
C ILE A 129 -6.22 1.63 7.92
N PHE A 130 -7.27 1.04 8.49
CA PHE A 130 -7.50 1.08 9.95
C PHE A 130 -6.50 0.24 10.74
N SER A 131 -5.83 -0.71 10.11
CA SER A 131 -4.81 -1.56 10.76
C SER A 131 -3.38 -1.13 10.44
N ASN A 132 -3.15 -0.62 9.22
CA ASN A 132 -1.81 -0.43 8.67
C ASN A 132 -1.37 1.03 8.56
N ILE A 133 -2.19 2.00 8.92
CA ILE A 133 -1.88 3.43 8.73
C ILE A 133 -0.55 3.85 9.38
N ALA A 134 -0.17 3.22 10.48
CA ALA A 134 1.09 3.51 11.16
C ALA A 134 2.35 3.13 10.35
N GLU A 135 2.17 2.35 9.27
CA GLU A 135 3.24 1.93 8.39
C GLU A 135 3.43 2.83 7.16
N TYR A 136 2.55 3.84 6.98
CA TYR A 136 2.44 4.63 5.76
C TYR A 136 2.85 6.09 5.98
N ASN A 137 3.97 6.47 5.40
CA ASN A 137 4.41 7.87 5.39
C ASN A 137 3.88 8.59 4.15
N PHE A 138 2.57 8.79 4.07
CA PHE A 138 1.93 9.46 2.94
C PHE A 138 2.57 10.83 2.60
N PRO A 139 2.90 11.69 3.57
CA PRO A 139 3.60 12.94 3.26
C PRO A 139 4.92 12.75 2.51
N ALA A 140 5.72 11.74 2.86
CA ALA A 140 6.95 11.44 2.13
C ALA A 140 6.67 10.81 0.76
N TRP A 141 5.64 9.99 0.64
CA TRP A 141 5.28 9.32 -0.62
C TRP A 141 4.81 10.31 -1.69
N ARG A 142 4.21 11.43 -1.33
CA ARG A 142 3.84 12.52 -2.26
C ARG A 142 5.02 13.03 -3.10
N ASN A 143 6.24 12.89 -2.63
CA ASN A 143 7.42 13.41 -3.31
C ASN A 143 7.81 12.59 -4.55
N PHE A 144 7.31 11.38 -4.70
CA PHE A 144 7.68 10.50 -5.81
C PHE A 144 6.51 9.76 -6.48
N LEU A 145 5.30 9.86 -5.91
CA LEU A 145 4.08 9.31 -6.52
C LEU A 145 3.32 10.38 -7.30
N ASN A 146 2.52 9.95 -8.28
CA ASN A 146 1.58 10.78 -9.01
C ASN A 146 0.15 10.66 -8.47
N SER A 147 -0.14 9.57 -7.77
CA SER A 147 -1.42 9.34 -7.09
C SER A 147 -1.26 8.37 -5.94
N LEU A 148 -2.20 8.41 -5.01
CA LEU A 148 -2.26 7.51 -3.87
C LEU A 148 -3.61 6.80 -3.87
N GLY A 149 -3.61 5.51 -3.52
CA GLY A 149 -4.82 4.72 -3.50
C GLY A 149 -4.99 3.85 -2.27
N ALA A 150 -6.15 3.24 -2.18
CA ALA A 150 -6.48 2.27 -1.16
C ALA A 150 -7.22 1.07 -1.73
N SER A 151 -6.94 -0.09 -1.15
CA SER A 151 -7.83 -1.24 -1.26
C SER A 151 -8.99 -1.06 -0.29
N ALA A 152 -10.19 -1.34 -0.77
CA ALA A 152 -11.44 -1.17 -0.03
C ALA A 152 -12.36 -2.35 -0.28
N HIS A 153 -12.13 -3.42 0.44
CA HIS A 153 -12.99 -4.61 0.43
C HIS A 153 -13.87 -4.58 1.70
N PRO A 154 -15.07 -3.97 1.67
CA PRO A 154 -15.82 -3.71 2.88
C PRO A 154 -16.09 -4.92 3.75
N SER A 155 -16.43 -6.06 3.14
CA SER A 155 -16.66 -7.29 3.89
C SER A 155 -15.39 -7.94 4.46
N TRP A 156 -14.24 -7.50 4.05
CA TRP A 156 -12.93 -8.00 4.46
C TRP A 156 -12.18 -6.97 5.33
N HIS A 157 -12.00 -5.76 4.81
CA HIS A 157 -11.20 -4.74 5.48
C HIS A 157 -11.92 -4.08 6.67
N TYR A 158 -13.27 -4.19 6.70
CA TYR A 158 -14.08 -3.50 7.71
C TYR A 158 -14.79 -4.47 8.66
N THR A 159 -14.23 -5.66 8.88
CA THR A 159 -14.84 -6.71 9.72
C THR A 159 -15.06 -6.32 11.18
N MET A 160 -14.37 -5.26 11.65
CA MET A 160 -14.58 -4.65 12.97
C MET A 160 -15.90 -3.84 13.05
N PHE A 161 -16.53 -3.57 11.91
CA PHE A 161 -17.80 -2.86 11.82
C PHE A 161 -18.94 -3.83 11.46
N HIS A 162 -20.17 -3.43 11.76
CA HIS A 162 -21.34 -4.13 11.26
C HIS A 162 -21.59 -3.83 9.79
N ARG A 163 -22.26 -4.75 9.07
CA ARG A 163 -22.54 -4.63 7.64
C ARG A 163 -23.17 -3.29 7.25
N ASN A 164 -24.14 -2.80 8.04
CA ASN A 164 -24.81 -1.52 7.81
C ASN A 164 -23.88 -0.29 8.03
N GLN A 165 -22.67 -0.49 8.51
CA GLN A 165 -21.67 0.56 8.73
C GLN A 165 -20.58 0.57 7.66
N TYR A 166 -20.57 -0.39 6.74
CA TYR A 166 -19.51 -0.51 5.74
C TYR A 166 -19.35 0.72 4.85
N ALA A 167 -20.44 1.36 4.46
CA ALA A 167 -20.36 2.60 3.68
C ALA A 167 -19.72 3.76 4.47
N THR A 168 -20.00 3.86 5.78
CA THR A 168 -19.37 4.83 6.67
C THR A 168 -17.86 4.55 6.82
N ALA A 169 -17.49 3.28 7.02
CA ALA A 169 -16.09 2.87 7.11
C ALA A 169 -15.34 3.16 5.79
N LEU A 170 -15.98 2.89 4.65
CA LEU A 170 -15.43 3.24 3.34
C LEU A 170 -15.23 4.75 3.19
N GLY A 171 -16.20 5.55 3.62
CA GLY A 171 -16.07 7.01 3.62
C GLY A 171 -14.89 7.48 4.46
N ALA A 172 -14.70 6.89 5.65
CA ALA A 172 -13.55 7.18 6.51
C ALA A 172 -12.22 6.76 5.85
N ASN A 173 -12.17 5.57 5.22
CA ASN A 173 -11.00 5.14 4.46
C ASN A 173 -10.67 6.16 3.35
N CYS A 174 -11.64 6.53 2.53
CA CYS A 174 -11.45 7.54 1.48
C CYS A 174 -10.96 8.88 2.03
N ALA A 175 -11.52 9.35 3.14
CA ALA A 175 -11.11 10.61 3.77
C ALA A 175 -9.66 10.57 4.25
N ILE A 176 -9.22 9.45 4.83
CA ILE A 176 -7.83 9.24 5.28
C ILE A 176 -6.89 9.27 4.08
N ILE A 177 -7.21 8.50 3.02
CA ILE A 177 -6.34 8.44 1.83
C ILE A 177 -6.30 9.79 1.11
N ARG A 178 -7.42 10.47 0.96
CA ARG A 178 -7.46 11.82 0.40
C ARG A 178 -6.60 12.80 1.19
N SER A 179 -6.70 12.79 2.53
CA SER A 179 -5.83 13.58 3.39
C SER A 179 -4.36 13.20 3.22
N GLY A 180 -4.08 11.89 3.11
CA GLY A 180 -2.74 11.36 2.83
C GLY A 180 -2.21 11.79 1.47
N ALA A 181 -3.03 11.81 0.43
CA ALA A 181 -2.67 12.23 -0.91
C ALA A 181 -2.39 13.74 -1.02
N GLY A 182 -3.03 14.56 -0.18
CA GLY A 182 -2.88 16.03 -0.25
C GLY A 182 -3.41 16.58 -1.58
N GLU A 183 -2.51 17.17 -2.38
CA GLU A 183 -2.85 17.71 -3.72
C GLU A 183 -2.81 16.64 -4.84
N LEU A 184 -2.33 15.43 -4.52
CA LEU A 184 -2.32 14.36 -5.52
C LEU A 184 -3.72 13.75 -5.68
N PRO A 185 -4.06 13.25 -6.87
CA PRO A 185 -5.22 12.40 -7.06
C PRO A 185 -5.25 11.22 -6.10
N PHE A 186 -6.43 10.88 -5.57
CA PHE A 186 -6.58 9.62 -4.86
C PHE A 186 -7.53 8.68 -5.58
N TRP A 187 -7.27 7.39 -5.46
CA TRP A 187 -8.06 6.34 -6.11
C TRP A 187 -8.57 5.34 -5.07
N VAL A 188 -9.70 4.71 -5.36
CA VAL A 188 -10.05 3.43 -4.77
C VAL A 188 -9.54 2.35 -5.73
N THR A 189 -8.35 1.85 -5.45
CA THR A 189 -7.61 0.98 -6.39
C THR A 189 -8.15 -0.43 -6.43
N GLU A 190 -8.76 -0.88 -5.33
CA GLU A 190 -9.46 -2.16 -5.26
C GLU A 190 -10.76 -1.96 -4.48
N LEU A 191 -11.89 -1.85 -5.16
CA LEU A 191 -13.20 -1.89 -4.54
C LEU A 191 -13.80 -3.29 -4.71
N GLN A 192 -14.32 -3.88 -3.64
CA GLN A 192 -15.00 -5.17 -3.71
C GLN A 192 -16.15 -5.13 -4.73
N GLY A 193 -16.05 -5.96 -5.77
CA GLY A 193 -17.01 -6.00 -6.87
C GLY A 193 -18.00 -7.17 -6.82
N GLY A 194 -17.80 -8.12 -5.92
CA GLY A 194 -18.61 -9.33 -5.85
C GLY A 194 -18.41 -10.10 -4.56
N ASN A 195 -18.75 -11.37 -4.60
CA ASN A 195 -18.55 -12.27 -3.48
C ASN A 195 -17.07 -12.39 -3.13
N ASN A 196 -16.79 -12.58 -1.84
CA ASN A 196 -15.45 -12.78 -1.35
C ASN A 196 -15.48 -13.73 -0.15
N THR A 197 -14.86 -14.90 -0.31
CA THR A 197 -14.81 -15.94 0.73
C THR A 197 -13.88 -15.56 1.88
N TYR A 198 -12.94 -14.63 1.66
CA TYR A 198 -12.02 -14.13 2.67
C TYR A 198 -12.69 -13.20 3.70
N SER A 199 -13.97 -12.93 3.52
CA SER A 199 -14.75 -12.01 4.38
C SER A 199 -14.99 -12.58 5.77
N GLY A 200 -13.97 -12.55 6.64
CA GLY A 200 -14.13 -12.86 8.04
C GLY A 200 -14.78 -14.21 8.35
N TYR A 201 -14.32 -15.25 7.70
CA TYR A 201 -14.81 -16.63 7.87
C TYR A 201 -16.22 -16.93 7.29
N LYS A 202 -16.85 -15.97 6.64
CA LYS A 202 -18.14 -16.18 5.96
C LYS A 202 -18.07 -15.57 4.57
N ALA A 203 -18.42 -16.35 3.57
CA ALA A 203 -18.64 -15.81 2.24
C ALA A 203 -19.63 -14.63 2.33
N PHE A 204 -19.26 -13.52 1.73
CA PHE A 204 -20.06 -12.32 1.72
C PHE A 204 -20.28 -11.86 0.29
N CYS A 205 -21.51 -11.95 -0.16
CA CYS A 205 -21.91 -11.36 -1.43
C CYS A 205 -22.60 -10.02 -1.18
N PRO A 206 -22.02 -8.91 -1.65
CA PRO A 206 -22.68 -7.62 -1.56
C PRO A 206 -23.91 -7.58 -2.46
N THR A 207 -24.92 -6.83 -2.05
CA THR A 207 -26.06 -6.55 -2.91
C THR A 207 -25.72 -5.47 -3.94
N LYS A 208 -26.53 -5.37 -4.99
CA LYS A 208 -26.42 -4.28 -5.97
C LYS A 208 -26.45 -2.90 -5.31
N GLU A 209 -27.32 -2.74 -4.33
CA GLU A 209 -27.52 -1.48 -3.60
C GLU A 209 -26.28 -1.13 -2.77
N GLU A 210 -25.63 -2.11 -2.14
CA GLU A 210 -24.38 -1.92 -1.40
C GLU A 210 -23.25 -1.50 -2.34
N ILE A 211 -23.05 -2.18 -3.47
CA ILE A 211 -22.04 -1.80 -4.47
C ILE A 211 -22.33 -0.38 -4.98
N THR A 212 -23.57 -0.06 -5.28
CA THR A 212 -23.98 1.28 -5.72
C THR A 212 -23.66 2.32 -4.65
N GLN A 213 -23.97 2.04 -3.39
CA GLN A 213 -23.65 2.92 -2.27
C GLN A 213 -22.15 3.13 -2.12
N TRP A 214 -21.34 2.06 -2.24
CA TRP A 214 -19.90 2.15 -2.14
C TRP A 214 -19.26 2.96 -3.27
N LEU A 215 -19.75 2.80 -4.49
CA LEU A 215 -19.32 3.61 -5.63
C LEU A 215 -19.60 5.10 -5.37
N TRP A 216 -20.84 5.44 -5.00
CA TRP A 216 -21.18 6.83 -4.72
C TRP A 216 -20.46 7.39 -3.48
N THR A 217 -20.21 6.57 -2.47
CA THR A 217 -19.40 6.98 -1.31
C THR A 217 -17.98 7.33 -1.74
N SER A 218 -17.37 6.53 -2.60
CA SER A 218 -16.01 6.77 -3.12
C SER A 218 -15.97 8.05 -3.96
N ILE A 219 -16.91 8.22 -4.90
CA ILE A 219 -17.02 9.42 -5.74
C ILE A 219 -17.28 10.67 -4.89
N GLY A 220 -18.22 10.59 -3.96
CA GLY A 220 -18.58 11.71 -3.07
C GLY A 220 -17.42 12.13 -2.16
N ASN A 221 -16.48 11.24 -1.87
CA ASN A 221 -15.25 11.58 -1.17
C ASN A 221 -14.12 12.08 -2.09
N GLY A 222 -14.36 12.15 -3.41
CA GLY A 222 -13.43 12.70 -4.39
C GLY A 222 -12.46 11.68 -4.99
N ALA A 223 -12.79 10.38 -4.99
CA ALA A 223 -11.99 9.39 -5.72
C ALA A 223 -12.06 9.68 -7.23
N GLU A 224 -10.90 9.86 -7.87
CA GLU A 224 -10.83 10.12 -9.31
C GLU A 224 -10.94 8.84 -10.13
N HIS A 225 -10.46 7.73 -9.59
CA HIS A 225 -10.57 6.42 -10.21
C HIS A 225 -11.05 5.38 -9.19
N ILE A 226 -11.87 4.46 -9.67
CA ILE A 226 -12.36 3.31 -8.90
C ILE A 226 -12.14 2.07 -9.75
N LEU A 227 -11.37 1.12 -9.23
CA LEU A 227 -11.13 -0.17 -9.86
C LEU A 227 -11.83 -1.25 -9.04
N LEU A 228 -12.62 -2.08 -9.72
CA LEU A 228 -13.32 -3.18 -9.05
C LEU A 228 -12.42 -4.42 -8.97
N TRP A 229 -12.38 -5.04 -7.82
CA TRP A 229 -11.75 -6.33 -7.62
C TRP A 229 -12.82 -7.41 -7.46
N CYS A 230 -12.99 -8.31 -8.47
CA CYS A 230 -12.34 -8.23 -9.78
C CYS A 230 -13.37 -8.52 -10.87
N LEU A 231 -12.99 -8.31 -12.14
CA LEU A 231 -13.90 -8.41 -13.27
C LEU A 231 -14.47 -9.83 -13.42
N ASN A 232 -13.63 -10.85 -13.25
CA ASN A 232 -14.03 -12.25 -13.31
C ASN A 232 -13.96 -12.89 -11.93
N PRO A 233 -14.96 -13.69 -11.55
CA PRO A 233 -14.90 -14.45 -10.32
C PRO A 233 -13.70 -15.42 -10.35
N ARG A 234 -13.06 -15.59 -9.22
CA ARG A 234 -11.98 -16.56 -9.05
C ARG A 234 -12.57 -17.91 -8.73
N ALA A 235 -12.16 -18.94 -9.47
CA ALA A 235 -12.67 -20.28 -9.28
C ALA A 235 -12.08 -20.98 -8.04
N VAL A 236 -10.90 -20.54 -7.59
CA VAL A 236 -10.16 -21.17 -6.48
C VAL A 236 -9.35 -20.12 -5.70
N GLY A 237 -8.97 -20.48 -4.47
CA GLY A 237 -8.15 -19.64 -3.59
C GLY A 237 -8.98 -18.90 -2.55
N ASP A 238 -8.30 -18.14 -1.69
CA ASP A 238 -8.93 -17.45 -0.56
C ASP A 238 -9.88 -16.32 -0.98
N GLU A 239 -9.78 -15.89 -2.23
CA GLU A 239 -10.62 -14.84 -2.82
C GLU A 239 -11.58 -15.44 -3.88
N ALA A 240 -11.88 -16.74 -3.79
CA ALA A 240 -12.86 -17.36 -4.66
C ALA A 240 -14.26 -16.79 -4.41
N GLY A 241 -14.99 -16.50 -5.51
CA GLY A 241 -16.34 -15.93 -5.43
C GLY A 241 -16.85 -15.34 -6.73
#